data_922075ff57753408c5c56b66409118eb
#
_entry.id   922075ff57753408c5c56b66409118eb
#
_cell.length_a   1.000
_cell.length_b   1.000
_cell.length_c   1.000
_cell.angle_alpha   90.00
_cell.angle_beta   90.00
_cell.angle_gamma   90.00
#
_symmetry.space_group_name_H-M   'P 1'
#
loop_
_entity.id
_entity.type
_entity.pdbx_description
1 polymer ?
#
loop_
_entity_poly.entity_id
_entity_poly.type
_entity_poly.pdbx_seq_one_letter_code
_entity_poly.pdbx_strand_id
1 'polypeptide(L)'
;SAQITNSTSVMLQKVAQTKSAIGYVSLGSLSTDVKAVQVDGADATAENVKSGNYKVSRPFNICYKEDKLSDIDKDFISFIMSKEGQQIVNDNGYIGVEATESYKASGKKGKITLAGSTSVAPLMDKLKDEYVKLNADASIEIQESGSSAGIQSAIEGATEIGMSSRELKDEEAKELQVQKIALDGIAVI
;
A
#
# COMPACT_ATOMS: atom_id res chain seq x y z
N SER A 1 -19.96 20.40 -6.31
CA SER A 1 -18.85 20.06 -7.20
C SER A 1 -17.91 19.09 -6.50
N ALA A 2 -17.36 18.11 -7.23
CA ALA A 2 -16.37 17.19 -6.69
C ALA A 2 -15.06 17.93 -6.35
N GLN A 3 -14.48 17.61 -5.19
CA GLN A 3 -13.16 18.09 -4.81
C GLN A 3 -12.15 16.97 -5.00
N ILE A 4 -11.09 17.26 -5.72
CA ILE A 4 -10.00 16.31 -5.93
C ILE A 4 -8.96 16.49 -4.83
N THR A 5 -8.51 15.42 -4.22
CA THR A 5 -7.39 15.38 -3.29
C THR A 5 -6.52 14.15 -3.58
N ASN A 6 -5.22 14.30 -3.41
CA ASN A 6 -4.24 13.23 -3.56
C ASN A 6 -3.73 12.70 -2.20
N SER A 7 -4.39 13.09 -1.10
CA SER A 7 -4.01 12.71 0.26
C SER A 7 -5.17 12.00 0.96
N THR A 8 -4.91 10.79 1.46
CA THR A 8 -5.85 9.99 2.25
C THR A 8 -6.29 10.72 3.52
N SER A 9 -5.36 11.31 4.25
CA SER A 9 -5.66 12.05 5.49
C SER A 9 -6.52 13.28 5.24
N VAL A 10 -6.26 14.01 4.16
CA VAL A 10 -7.07 15.18 3.77
C VAL A 10 -8.49 14.75 3.37
N MET A 11 -8.65 13.62 2.68
CA MET A 11 -9.97 13.06 2.36
C MET A 11 -10.78 12.77 3.62
N LEU A 12 -10.19 12.05 4.58
CA LEU A 12 -10.84 11.74 5.85
C LEU A 12 -11.27 13.00 6.61
N GLN A 13 -10.39 13.99 6.72
CA GLN A 13 -10.70 15.26 7.41
C GLN A 13 -11.85 16.00 6.74
N LYS A 14 -11.86 16.10 5.42
CA LYS A 14 -12.93 16.78 4.67
C LYS A 14 -14.29 16.13 4.89
N VAL A 15 -14.37 14.80 4.85
CA VAL A 15 -15.62 14.08 5.11
C VAL A 15 -16.03 14.23 6.57
N ALA A 16 -15.14 14.05 7.53
CA ALA A 16 -15.42 14.19 8.95
C ALA A 16 -15.96 15.60 9.34
N GLN A 17 -15.49 16.64 8.65
CA GLN A 17 -15.86 18.04 8.92
C GLN A 17 -17.08 18.52 8.13
N THR A 18 -17.58 17.76 7.17
CA THR A 18 -18.65 18.20 6.26
C THR A 18 -19.79 17.20 6.21
N LYS A 19 -20.89 17.48 6.92
CA LYS A 19 -22.05 16.57 7.05
C LYS A 19 -22.67 16.07 5.74
N SER A 20 -22.55 16.83 4.65
CA SER A 20 -23.06 16.49 3.34
C SER A 20 -22.00 15.93 2.38
N ALA A 21 -20.77 15.76 2.85
CA ALA A 21 -19.72 15.19 2.03
C ALA A 21 -19.87 13.68 1.93
N ILE A 22 -19.46 13.18 0.78
CA ILE A 22 -19.24 11.77 0.52
C ILE A 22 -17.82 11.61 -0.03
N GLY A 23 -17.14 10.59 0.43
CA GLY A 23 -15.78 10.30 -0.03
C GLY A 23 -15.52 8.79 -0.07
N TYR A 24 -14.28 8.44 -0.34
CA TYR A 24 -13.83 7.05 -0.27
C TYR A 24 -12.43 6.98 0.30
N VAL A 25 -12.13 5.89 0.97
CA VAL A 25 -10.86 5.69 1.66
C VAL A 25 -10.49 4.21 1.66
N SER A 26 -9.19 3.92 1.74
CA SER A 26 -8.71 2.58 2.03
C SER A 26 -9.33 2.04 3.32
N LEU A 27 -9.76 0.79 3.29
CA LEU A 27 -10.37 0.11 4.44
C LEU A 27 -9.43 0.09 5.65
N GLY A 28 -8.13 -0.11 5.43
CA GLY A 28 -7.12 -0.09 6.50
C GLY A 28 -6.86 1.30 7.10
N SER A 29 -7.34 2.37 6.46
CA SER A 29 -7.25 3.75 6.96
C SER A 29 -8.56 4.29 7.52
N LEU A 30 -9.61 3.46 7.56
CA LEU A 30 -10.91 3.85 8.10
C LEU A 30 -10.78 4.21 9.58
N SER A 31 -11.32 5.38 9.97
CA SER A 31 -11.31 5.87 11.34
C SER A 31 -12.73 5.98 11.92
N THR A 32 -12.82 6.13 13.23
CA THR A 32 -14.10 6.34 13.94
C THR A 32 -14.74 7.71 13.69
N ASP A 33 -14.01 8.63 13.06
CA ASP A 33 -14.49 9.98 12.75
C ASP A 33 -15.44 10.02 11.56
N VAL A 34 -15.49 8.95 10.78
CA VAL A 34 -16.32 8.80 9.58
C VAL A 34 -17.10 7.48 9.65
N LYS A 35 -18.23 7.43 8.93
CA LYS A 35 -19.05 6.24 8.84
C LYS A 35 -18.94 5.63 7.45
N ALA A 36 -18.51 4.38 7.38
CA ALA A 36 -18.59 3.61 6.15
C ALA A 36 -20.02 3.22 5.85
N VAL A 37 -20.44 3.32 4.60
CA VAL A 37 -21.76 2.86 4.13
C VAL A 37 -21.64 1.46 3.53
N GLN A 38 -22.75 0.73 3.58
CA GLN A 38 -22.84 -0.54 2.87
C GLN A 38 -22.88 -0.32 1.36
N VAL A 39 -22.31 -1.25 0.62
CA VAL A 39 -22.40 -1.33 -0.84
C VAL A 39 -23.06 -2.66 -1.20
N ASP A 40 -24.13 -2.61 -1.97
CA ASP A 40 -24.95 -3.79 -2.32
C ASP A 40 -25.39 -4.62 -1.09
N GLY A 41 -25.65 -3.95 0.03
CA GLY A 41 -26.06 -4.58 1.29
C GLY A 41 -24.92 -5.23 2.09
N ALA A 42 -23.67 -5.10 1.67
CA ALA A 42 -22.51 -5.63 2.37
C ALA A 42 -21.73 -4.51 3.10
N ASP A 43 -21.32 -4.80 4.33
CA ASP A 43 -20.45 -3.90 5.09
C ASP A 43 -19.03 -3.88 4.51
N ALA A 44 -18.37 -2.71 4.59
CA ALA A 44 -16.98 -2.52 4.19
C ALA A 44 -16.04 -3.15 5.22
N THR A 45 -15.81 -4.44 5.11
CA THR A 45 -14.92 -5.21 5.98
C THR A 45 -13.94 -6.05 5.16
N ALA A 46 -12.76 -6.34 5.73
CA ALA A 46 -11.78 -7.21 5.09
C ALA A 46 -12.36 -8.60 4.78
N GLU A 47 -13.18 -9.14 5.68
CA GLU A 47 -13.86 -10.43 5.49
C GLU A 47 -14.80 -10.40 4.29
N ASN A 48 -15.63 -9.36 4.16
CA ASN A 48 -16.55 -9.22 3.04
C ASN A 48 -15.83 -8.96 1.71
N VAL A 49 -14.71 -8.24 1.72
CA VAL A 49 -13.86 -8.10 0.52
C VAL A 49 -13.26 -9.44 0.13
N LYS A 50 -12.71 -10.18 1.08
CA LYS A 50 -12.08 -11.49 0.84
C LYS A 50 -13.09 -12.51 0.32
N SER A 51 -14.31 -12.54 0.84
CA SER A 51 -15.39 -13.44 0.40
C SER A 51 -16.04 -13.04 -0.93
N GLY A 52 -15.79 -11.82 -1.42
CA GLY A 52 -16.42 -11.27 -2.62
C GLY A 52 -17.80 -10.67 -2.41
N ASN A 53 -18.30 -10.61 -1.17
CA ASN A 53 -19.58 -9.96 -0.85
C ASN A 53 -19.49 -8.43 -1.01
N TYR A 54 -18.36 -7.83 -0.62
CA TYR A 54 -18.05 -6.43 -0.85
C TYR A 54 -17.12 -6.29 -2.05
N LYS A 55 -17.61 -5.71 -3.15
CA LYS A 55 -16.94 -5.77 -4.46
C LYS A 55 -16.01 -4.60 -4.75
N VAL A 56 -16.06 -3.53 -3.96
CA VAL A 56 -15.23 -2.35 -4.21
C VAL A 56 -13.85 -2.54 -3.59
N SER A 57 -12.91 -2.94 -4.41
CA SER A 57 -11.54 -3.24 -4.00
C SER A 57 -10.54 -2.86 -5.09
N ARG A 58 -9.28 -2.78 -4.70
CA ARG A 58 -8.17 -2.45 -5.59
C ARG A 58 -6.89 -3.15 -5.13
N PRO A 59 -5.94 -3.41 -6.05
CA PRO A 59 -4.66 -3.93 -5.64
C PRO A 59 -3.81 -2.84 -4.96
N PHE A 60 -2.99 -3.26 -4.00
CA PHE A 60 -1.82 -2.53 -3.57
C PHE A 60 -0.61 -3.20 -4.21
N ASN A 61 0.12 -2.44 -5.00
CA ASN A 61 1.28 -2.90 -5.76
C ASN A 61 2.53 -2.12 -5.35
N ILE A 62 3.65 -2.79 -5.37
CA ILE A 62 4.97 -2.16 -5.51
C ILE A 62 5.48 -2.41 -6.92
N CYS A 63 6.25 -1.47 -7.44
CA CYS A 63 6.84 -1.57 -8.77
C CYS A 63 8.29 -1.09 -8.76
N TYR A 64 9.12 -1.72 -9.58
CA TYR A 64 10.56 -1.47 -9.57
C TYR A 64 11.25 -1.98 -10.85
N LYS A 65 12.46 -1.50 -11.11
CA LYS A 65 13.36 -2.10 -12.09
C LYS A 65 14.23 -3.12 -11.39
N GLU A 66 14.07 -4.39 -11.70
CA GLU A 66 14.74 -5.48 -10.98
C GLU A 66 16.26 -5.42 -11.08
N ASP A 67 16.79 -5.01 -12.23
CA ASP A 67 18.23 -4.85 -12.47
C ASP A 67 18.83 -3.64 -11.73
N LYS A 68 18.01 -2.77 -11.15
CA LYS A 68 18.42 -1.59 -10.37
C LYS A 68 18.31 -1.78 -8.86
N LEU A 69 17.69 -2.86 -8.41
CA LEU A 69 17.54 -3.13 -6.99
C LEU A 69 18.88 -3.54 -6.36
N SER A 70 19.20 -2.91 -5.23
CA SER A 70 20.29 -3.35 -4.37
C SER A 70 19.90 -4.61 -3.59
N ASP A 71 20.88 -5.23 -2.92
CA ASP A 71 20.60 -6.40 -2.09
C ASP A 71 19.63 -6.13 -0.95
N ILE A 72 19.67 -4.92 -0.36
CA ILE A 72 18.76 -4.56 0.72
C ILE A 72 17.34 -4.29 0.19
N ASP A 73 17.18 -3.75 -1.02
CA ASP A 73 15.88 -3.58 -1.65
C ASP A 73 15.22 -4.94 -1.87
N LYS A 74 15.96 -5.89 -2.41
CA LYS A 74 15.49 -7.27 -2.63
C LYS A 74 15.13 -7.96 -1.33
N ASP A 75 15.89 -7.74 -0.27
CA ASP A 75 15.65 -8.30 1.05
C ASP A 75 14.37 -7.73 1.67
N PHE A 76 14.14 -6.43 1.54
CA PHE A 76 12.89 -5.80 2.00
C PHE A 76 11.67 -6.31 1.23
N ILE A 77 11.76 -6.45 -0.10
CA ILE A 77 10.69 -7.04 -0.91
C ILE A 77 10.41 -8.48 -0.46
N SER A 78 11.45 -9.26 -0.21
CA SER A 78 11.33 -10.63 0.34
C SER A 78 10.63 -10.65 1.69
N PHE A 79 10.92 -9.68 2.58
CA PHE A 79 10.22 -9.53 3.85
C PHE A 79 8.73 -9.20 3.65
N ILE A 80 8.40 -8.26 2.78
CA ILE A 80 7.00 -7.90 2.47
C ILE A 80 6.22 -9.14 2.02
N MET A 81 6.82 -9.96 1.16
CA MET A 81 6.20 -11.14 0.56
C MET A 81 6.27 -12.39 1.44
N SER A 82 6.94 -12.34 2.58
CA SER A 82 7.04 -13.43 3.53
C SER A 82 5.75 -13.66 4.32
N LYS A 83 5.67 -14.79 5.03
CA LYS A 83 4.57 -15.07 5.96
C LYS A 83 4.43 -13.97 7.02
N GLU A 84 5.55 -13.49 7.55
CA GLU A 84 5.59 -12.43 8.56
C GLU A 84 5.11 -11.09 7.98
N GLY A 85 5.57 -10.72 6.80
CA GLY A 85 5.11 -9.50 6.10
C GLY A 85 3.63 -9.57 5.76
N GLN A 86 3.14 -10.69 5.25
CA GLN A 86 1.73 -10.85 4.90
C GLN A 86 0.82 -10.98 6.13
N GLN A 87 1.34 -11.44 7.27
CA GLN A 87 0.61 -11.37 8.55
C GLN A 87 0.39 -9.90 8.97
N ILE A 88 1.39 -9.04 8.82
CA ILE A 88 1.25 -7.60 9.08
C ILE A 88 0.16 -6.99 8.17
N VAL A 89 0.13 -7.37 6.90
CA VAL A 89 -0.92 -6.94 5.95
C VAL A 89 -2.31 -7.29 6.49
N ASN A 90 -2.53 -8.54 6.87
CA ASN A 90 -3.81 -9.02 7.39
C ASN A 90 -4.19 -8.36 8.72
N ASP A 91 -3.24 -8.21 9.64
CA ASP A 91 -3.48 -7.63 10.97
C ASP A 91 -3.84 -6.13 10.90
N ASN A 92 -3.53 -5.47 9.80
CA ASN A 92 -3.84 -4.04 9.60
C ASN A 92 -5.07 -3.79 8.71
N GLY A 93 -5.92 -4.80 8.50
CA GLY A 93 -7.22 -4.63 7.83
C GLY A 93 -7.18 -4.71 6.31
N TYR A 94 -6.07 -5.15 5.73
CA TYR A 94 -5.95 -5.46 4.31
C TYR A 94 -6.07 -6.96 4.08
N ILE A 95 -6.14 -7.39 2.84
CA ILE A 95 -6.15 -8.80 2.46
C ILE A 95 -4.78 -9.15 1.89
N GLY A 96 -4.03 -10.00 2.60
CA GLY A 96 -2.72 -10.48 2.17
C GLY A 96 -2.78 -11.37 0.94
N VAL A 97 -1.66 -11.46 0.25
CA VAL A 97 -1.43 -12.46 -0.79
C VAL A 97 -0.86 -13.74 -0.18
N GLU A 98 -0.89 -14.83 -0.93
CA GLU A 98 -0.31 -16.09 -0.47
C GLU A 98 1.20 -15.94 -0.24
N ALA A 99 1.67 -16.44 0.91
CA ALA A 99 3.08 -16.46 1.28
C ALA A 99 3.48 -17.86 1.75
N THR A 100 4.50 -18.42 1.14
CA THR A 100 5.00 -19.77 1.44
C THR A 100 6.27 -19.75 2.30
N GLU A 101 7.07 -18.70 2.16
CA GLU A 101 8.37 -18.57 2.81
C GLU A 101 8.31 -17.73 4.07
N SER A 102 9.08 -18.13 5.08
CA SER A 102 9.31 -17.32 6.28
C SER A 102 10.55 -16.45 6.10
N TYR A 103 10.48 -15.23 6.63
CA TYR A 103 11.60 -14.31 6.61
C TYR A 103 12.58 -14.59 7.75
N LYS A 104 13.87 -14.49 7.43
CA LYS A 104 14.95 -14.47 8.43
C LYS A 104 15.73 -13.18 8.28
N ALA A 105 15.96 -12.49 9.39
CA ALA A 105 16.76 -11.29 9.41
C ALA A 105 18.12 -11.53 8.73
N SER A 106 18.41 -10.70 7.72
CA SER A 106 19.60 -10.87 6.88
C SER A 106 20.82 -10.10 7.38
N GLY A 107 20.61 -9.14 8.29
CA GLY A 107 21.65 -8.21 8.74
C GLY A 107 22.16 -7.26 7.65
N LYS A 108 21.42 -7.15 6.54
CA LYS A 108 21.76 -6.21 5.47
C LYS A 108 21.60 -4.78 5.95
N LYS A 109 22.42 -3.90 5.42
CA LYS A 109 22.49 -2.49 5.77
C LYS A 109 22.44 -1.61 4.54
N GLY A 110 21.92 -0.42 4.70
CA GLY A 110 21.79 0.57 3.64
C GLY A 110 20.46 1.32 3.72
N LYS A 111 20.22 2.13 2.70
CA LYS A 111 19.02 2.95 2.58
C LYS A 111 18.14 2.45 1.43
N ILE A 112 16.84 2.37 1.70
CA ILE A 112 15.80 2.07 0.72
C ILE A 112 14.91 3.30 0.60
N THR A 113 14.59 3.73 -0.61
CA THR A 113 13.62 4.82 -0.86
C THR A 113 12.40 4.31 -1.61
N LEU A 114 11.22 4.64 -1.08
CA LEU A 114 9.94 4.36 -1.72
C LEU A 114 9.20 5.67 -1.97
N ALA A 115 8.47 5.74 -3.07
CA ALA A 115 7.58 6.86 -3.33
C ALA A 115 6.26 6.39 -3.93
N GLY A 116 5.17 7.09 -3.65
CA GLY A 116 3.93 6.86 -4.35
C GLY A 116 2.67 7.00 -3.52
N SER A 117 1.79 6.02 -3.65
CA SER A 117 0.42 6.03 -3.13
C SER A 117 0.33 6.38 -1.64
N THR A 118 -0.45 7.43 -1.32
CA THR A 118 -0.77 7.81 0.06
C THR A 118 -1.70 6.79 0.73
N SER A 119 -2.36 5.94 -0.03
CA SER A 119 -3.20 4.85 0.50
C SER A 119 -2.37 3.62 0.88
N VAL A 120 -1.26 3.37 0.18
CA VAL A 120 -0.32 2.28 0.49
C VAL A 120 0.62 2.65 1.64
N ALA A 121 0.98 3.92 1.77
CA ALA A 121 1.97 4.39 2.74
C ALA A 121 1.71 3.93 4.19
N PRO A 122 0.48 3.97 4.75
CA PRO A 122 0.24 3.51 6.11
C PRO A 122 0.58 2.02 6.33
N LEU A 123 0.30 1.17 5.35
CA LEU A 123 0.71 -0.24 5.38
C LEU A 123 2.23 -0.37 5.27
N MET A 124 2.82 0.38 4.35
CA MET A 124 4.27 0.35 4.14
C MET A 124 5.05 0.82 5.38
N ASP A 125 4.52 1.80 6.13
CA ASP A 125 5.10 2.21 7.41
C ASP A 125 5.12 1.07 8.44
N LYS A 126 4.05 0.27 8.52
CA LYS A 126 4.01 -0.90 9.41
C LYS A 126 5.04 -1.97 9.00
N LEU A 127 5.14 -2.25 7.72
CA LEU A 127 6.12 -3.19 7.18
C LEU A 127 7.55 -2.70 7.44
N LYS A 128 7.82 -1.42 7.17
CA LYS A 128 9.09 -0.77 7.45
C LYS A 128 9.49 -0.89 8.93
N ASP A 129 8.57 -0.54 9.83
CA ASP A 129 8.86 -0.53 11.27
C ASP A 129 9.29 -1.92 11.76
N GLU A 130 8.62 -2.98 11.32
CA GLU A 130 9.00 -4.35 11.69
C GLU A 130 10.29 -4.80 11.00
N TYR A 131 10.50 -4.44 9.73
CA TYR A 131 11.73 -4.76 9.03
C TYR A 131 12.96 -4.13 9.68
N VAL A 132 12.89 -2.85 10.06
CA VAL A 132 14.00 -2.14 10.70
C VAL A 132 14.29 -2.68 12.11
N LYS A 133 13.30 -3.14 12.86
CA LYS A 133 13.53 -3.85 14.13
C LYS A 133 14.37 -5.12 13.95
N LEU A 134 14.15 -5.84 12.85
CA LEU A 134 14.89 -7.06 12.52
C LEU A 134 16.27 -6.77 11.89
N ASN A 135 16.43 -5.63 11.24
CA ASN A 135 17.63 -5.21 10.51
C ASN A 135 18.03 -3.79 10.91
N ALA A 136 18.66 -3.63 12.07
CA ALA A 136 18.91 -2.35 12.72
C ALA A 136 19.80 -1.37 11.90
N ASP A 137 20.59 -1.87 10.96
CA ASP A 137 21.43 -1.06 10.08
C ASP A 137 20.72 -0.68 8.75
N ALA A 138 19.45 -1.04 8.60
CA ALA A 138 18.61 -0.64 7.48
C ALA A 138 17.89 0.68 7.76
N SER A 139 17.77 1.53 6.75
CA SER A 139 17.01 2.77 6.78
C SER A 139 16.03 2.80 5.61
N ILE A 140 14.79 3.13 5.87
CA ILE A 140 13.74 3.18 4.85
C ILE A 140 13.07 4.55 4.89
N GLU A 141 13.04 5.21 3.75
CA GLU A 141 12.37 6.49 3.53
C GLU A 141 11.15 6.29 2.63
N ILE A 142 10.00 6.81 3.05
CA ILE A 142 8.74 6.72 2.31
C ILE A 142 8.28 8.13 1.97
N GLN A 143 8.03 8.38 0.67
CA GLN A 143 7.56 9.66 0.16
C GLN A 143 6.12 9.48 -0.38
N GLU A 144 5.19 10.20 0.22
CA GLU A 144 3.79 10.19 -0.19
C GLU A 144 3.56 11.20 -1.32
N SER A 145 3.55 10.72 -2.56
CA SER A 145 3.44 11.55 -3.78
C SER A 145 2.25 11.21 -4.69
N GLY A 146 1.52 10.13 -4.36
CA GLY A 146 0.47 9.56 -5.19
C GLY A 146 0.98 8.50 -6.16
N SER A 147 0.09 7.56 -6.57
CA SER A 147 0.46 6.38 -7.36
C SER A 147 1.18 6.73 -8.66
N SER A 148 0.65 7.68 -9.44
CA SER A 148 1.24 8.05 -10.73
C SER A 148 2.63 8.66 -10.59
N ALA A 149 2.84 9.51 -9.58
CA ALA A 149 4.14 10.10 -9.31
C ALA A 149 5.15 9.04 -8.81
N GLY A 150 4.71 8.10 -7.96
CA GLY A 150 5.56 7.01 -7.50
C GLY A 150 5.99 6.05 -8.61
N ILE A 151 5.08 5.69 -9.50
CA ILE A 151 5.37 4.88 -10.67
C ILE A 151 6.39 5.60 -11.56
N GLN A 152 6.17 6.88 -11.86
CA GLN A 152 7.09 7.68 -12.67
C GLN A 152 8.48 7.79 -12.03
N SER A 153 8.54 7.99 -10.71
CA SER A 153 9.78 8.04 -9.94
C SER A 153 10.59 6.73 -10.06
N ALA A 154 9.91 5.59 -10.03
CA ALA A 154 10.55 4.28 -10.25
C ALA A 154 11.04 4.11 -11.70
N ILE A 155 10.26 4.57 -12.69
CA ILE A 155 10.68 4.53 -14.11
C ILE A 155 11.94 5.37 -14.32
N GLU A 156 12.00 6.56 -13.74
CA GLU A 156 13.14 7.47 -13.84
C GLU A 156 14.34 7.08 -12.98
N GLY A 157 14.15 6.13 -12.06
CA GLY A 157 15.19 5.69 -11.13
C GLY A 157 15.49 6.69 -10.01
N ALA A 158 14.56 7.62 -9.74
CA ALA A 158 14.65 8.56 -8.62
C ALA A 158 14.38 7.89 -7.27
N THR A 159 13.57 6.83 -7.25
CA THR A 159 13.38 5.93 -6.11
C THR A 159 13.51 4.48 -6.57
N GLU A 160 13.92 3.59 -5.67
CA GLU A 160 14.11 2.17 -5.98
C GLU A 160 12.76 1.47 -6.15
N ILE A 161 11.76 1.84 -5.33
CA ILE A 161 10.46 1.19 -5.29
C ILE A 161 9.35 2.24 -5.40
N GLY A 162 8.45 2.04 -6.35
CA GLY A 162 7.19 2.78 -6.45
C GLY A 162 6.06 2.08 -5.71
N MET A 163 5.13 2.83 -5.14
CA MET A 163 3.93 2.33 -4.49
C MET A 163 2.70 2.75 -5.28
N SER A 164 1.81 1.81 -5.60
CA SER A 164 0.59 2.06 -6.36
C SER A 164 -0.64 1.41 -5.74
N SER A 165 -1.73 2.17 -5.64
CA SER A 165 -3.06 1.66 -5.26
C SER A 165 -3.97 1.43 -6.46
N ARG A 166 -3.40 1.26 -7.64
CA ARG A 166 -4.06 0.90 -8.88
C ARG A 166 -3.21 -0.05 -9.70
N GLU A 167 -3.82 -0.71 -10.67
CA GLU A 167 -3.05 -1.40 -11.70
C GLU A 167 -2.18 -0.40 -12.48
N LEU A 168 -1.02 -0.84 -12.92
CA LEU A 168 -0.17 -0.09 -13.82
C LEU A 168 -0.81 -0.09 -15.22
N LYS A 169 -0.66 1.02 -15.94
CA LYS A 169 -1.00 1.08 -17.35
C LYS A 169 -0.04 0.20 -18.16
N ASP A 170 -0.46 -0.24 -19.34
CA ASP A 170 0.36 -1.13 -20.20
C ASP A 170 1.75 -0.56 -20.48
N GLU A 171 1.85 0.74 -20.72
CA GLU A 171 3.12 1.45 -20.95
C GLU A 171 4.02 1.47 -19.71
N GLU A 172 3.43 1.65 -18.52
CA GLU A 172 4.15 1.62 -17.24
C GLU A 172 4.64 0.20 -16.92
N ALA A 173 3.79 -0.80 -17.16
CA ALA A 173 4.11 -2.21 -16.90
C ALA A 173 5.19 -2.79 -17.85
N LYS A 174 5.45 -2.16 -18.98
CA LYS A 174 6.58 -2.50 -19.85
C LYS A 174 7.93 -2.09 -19.27
N GLU A 175 7.94 -1.05 -18.46
CA GLU A 175 9.16 -0.46 -17.88
C GLU A 175 9.54 -1.05 -16.51
N LEU A 176 8.57 -1.65 -15.81
CA LEU A 176 8.71 -2.04 -14.40
C LEU A 176 8.22 -3.46 -14.15
N GLN A 177 8.86 -4.12 -13.19
CA GLN A 177 8.26 -5.28 -12.53
C GLN A 177 7.18 -4.80 -11.56
N VAL A 178 6.08 -5.54 -11.48
CA VAL A 178 4.95 -5.24 -10.61
C VAL A 178 4.73 -6.41 -9.66
N GLN A 179 4.69 -6.12 -8.38
CA GLN A 179 4.40 -7.10 -7.34
C GLN A 179 3.19 -6.64 -6.53
N LYS A 180 2.10 -7.40 -6.61
CA LYS A 180 0.95 -7.21 -5.72
C LYS A 180 1.33 -7.63 -4.31
N ILE A 181 1.12 -6.73 -3.35
CA ILE A 181 1.44 -6.97 -1.94
C ILE A 181 0.21 -7.13 -1.06
N ALA A 182 -0.93 -6.61 -1.49
CA ALA A 182 -2.20 -6.71 -0.78
C ALA A 182 -3.37 -6.46 -1.71
N LEU A 183 -4.57 -6.86 -1.28
CA LEU A 183 -5.84 -6.35 -1.78
C LEU A 183 -6.41 -5.39 -0.74
N ASP A 184 -6.83 -4.21 -1.19
CA ASP A 184 -7.42 -3.16 -0.36
C ASP A 184 -8.90 -3.00 -0.67
N GLY A 185 -9.75 -3.09 0.34
CA GLY A 185 -11.14 -2.67 0.22
C GLY A 185 -11.24 -1.15 0.19
N ILE A 186 -12.13 -0.60 -0.62
CA ILE A 186 -12.41 0.83 -0.68
C ILE A 186 -13.73 1.09 0.04
N ALA A 187 -13.65 1.72 1.21
CA ALA A 187 -14.83 2.14 1.95
C ALA A 187 -15.38 3.45 1.39
N VAL A 188 -16.68 3.51 1.15
CA VAL A 188 -17.41 4.75 0.89
C VAL A 188 -17.82 5.35 2.23
N ILE A 189 -17.48 6.61 2.45
CA ILE A 189 -17.66 7.30 3.74
C ILE A 189 -18.42 8.60 3.59
#